data_bbc238499b5bf55a1a8175af8dbf993b
#
_entry.id   bbc238499b5bf55a1a8175af8dbf993b
#
_cell.length_a   1.000
_cell.length_b   1.000
_cell.length_c   1.000
_cell.angle_alpha   90.00
_cell.angle_beta   90.00
_cell.angle_gamma   90.00
#
_symmetry.space_group_name_H-M   'P 1'
#
loop_
_entity.id
_entity.type
_entity.pdbx_description
1 polymer ?
#
loop_
_entity_poly.entity_id
_entity_poly.type
_entity_poly.pdbx_seq_one_letter_code
_entity_poly.pdbx_strand_id
1 'polypeptide(L)'
;MSGFWRKQLRNRLALLPYVPAAEWHFRRLRRQGLFAPIAQLAARYGAGIPATYPGAKYLHRYPSYLRENVARGVQLRLAGSSPLRILDLGCGPGYFLLVCCAWGHTVMGLDVAGNQIFDRLIAELSLPRYEMAVRAGAPLPAEIGQYDLITAFSIDFDEKPLQGVIWAEAEWTAFLTDIAAHLPAGGRLFLRLNLDKYGLQTVRDRPVLWTALSQHPQYECLASNHRDVLLRRR
;
A
#
# COMPACT_ATOMS: atom_id res chain seq x y z
N MET A 1 2.19 -27.25 7.85
CA MET A 1 1.47 -26.08 7.25
C MET A 1 2.48 -25.25 6.50
N SER A 2 2.32 -25.04 5.19
CA SER A 2 3.25 -24.28 4.37
C SER A 2 3.32 -22.81 4.86
N GLY A 3 4.47 -22.15 4.69
CA GLY A 3 4.70 -20.76 5.10
C GLY A 3 3.67 -19.77 4.51
N PHE A 4 3.10 -20.11 3.35
CA PHE A 4 2.03 -19.35 2.69
C PHE A 4 0.75 -19.21 3.54
N TRP A 5 0.29 -20.30 4.20
CA TRP A 5 -0.90 -20.25 5.06
C TRP A 5 -0.67 -19.47 6.34
N ARG A 6 0.52 -19.55 6.92
CA ARG A 6 0.90 -18.74 8.09
C ARG A 6 0.93 -17.25 7.77
N LYS A 7 1.38 -16.88 6.56
CA LYS A 7 1.38 -15.52 6.06
C LYS A 7 -0.02 -14.95 5.94
N GLN A 8 -0.92 -15.67 5.27
CA GLN A 8 -2.31 -15.25 5.11
C GLN A 8 -3.04 -15.11 6.46
N LEU A 9 -2.77 -16.01 7.38
CA LEU A 9 -3.38 -15.98 8.71
C LEU A 9 -2.94 -14.75 9.49
N ARG A 10 -1.64 -14.43 9.53
CA ARG A 10 -1.12 -13.25 10.25
C ARG A 10 -1.61 -11.93 9.67
N ASN A 11 -1.65 -11.79 8.34
CA ASN A 11 -2.22 -10.61 7.69
C ASN A 11 -3.69 -10.42 8.05
N ARG A 12 -4.44 -11.50 8.14
CA ARG A 12 -5.84 -11.48 8.56
C ARG A 12 -5.99 -11.13 10.03
N LEU A 13 -5.14 -11.66 10.91
CA LEU A 13 -5.20 -11.39 12.35
C LEU A 13 -4.98 -9.89 12.65
N ALA A 14 -4.07 -9.22 11.97
CA ALA A 14 -3.83 -7.78 12.15
C ALA A 14 -5.05 -6.91 11.75
N LEU A 15 -5.89 -7.41 10.83
CA LEU A 15 -7.10 -6.72 10.37
C LEU A 15 -8.38 -7.19 11.08
N LEU A 16 -8.30 -8.23 11.94
CA LEU A 16 -9.49 -8.79 12.61
C LEU A 16 -10.36 -7.75 13.32
N PRO A 17 -9.81 -6.78 14.07
CA PRO A 17 -10.64 -5.77 14.73
C PRO A 17 -11.45 -4.91 13.76
N TYR A 18 -11.01 -4.82 12.51
CA TYR A 18 -11.62 -4.00 11.47
C TYR A 18 -12.57 -4.77 10.55
N VAL A 19 -12.58 -6.11 10.64
CA VAL A 19 -13.33 -6.99 9.72
C VAL A 19 -14.82 -6.67 9.68
N PRO A 20 -15.55 -6.49 10.80
CA PRO A 20 -16.99 -6.21 10.73
C PRO A 20 -17.30 -4.91 9.99
N ALA A 21 -16.58 -3.83 10.31
CA ALA A 21 -16.76 -2.55 9.64
C ALA A 21 -16.32 -2.63 8.16
N ALA A 22 -15.19 -3.30 7.89
CA ALA A 22 -14.69 -3.48 6.52
C ALA A 22 -15.69 -4.28 5.66
N GLU A 23 -16.30 -5.34 6.18
CA GLU A 23 -17.28 -6.13 5.44
C GLU A 23 -18.56 -5.31 5.16
N TRP A 24 -18.99 -4.48 6.11
CA TRP A 24 -20.11 -3.56 5.89
C TRP A 24 -19.80 -2.56 4.77
N HIS A 25 -18.63 -1.90 4.81
CA HIS A 25 -18.21 -0.99 3.75
C HIS A 25 -18.03 -1.70 2.42
N PHE A 26 -17.43 -2.89 2.40
CA PHE A 26 -17.26 -3.69 1.19
C PHE A 26 -18.60 -3.99 0.52
N ARG A 27 -19.61 -4.45 1.29
CA ARG A 27 -20.95 -4.73 0.77
C ARG A 27 -21.64 -3.46 0.25
N ARG A 28 -21.46 -2.33 0.93
CA ARG A 28 -21.98 -1.04 0.50
C ARG A 28 -21.37 -0.63 -0.84
N LEU A 29 -20.06 -0.60 -0.96
CA LEU A 29 -19.34 -0.24 -2.19
C LEU A 29 -19.67 -1.17 -3.36
N ARG A 30 -19.81 -2.47 -3.07
CA ARG A 30 -20.24 -3.47 -4.08
C ARG A 30 -21.65 -3.18 -4.59
N ARG A 31 -22.61 -2.85 -3.69
CA ARG A 31 -23.99 -2.50 -4.09
C ARG A 31 -24.04 -1.22 -4.92
N GLN A 32 -23.13 -0.30 -4.69
CA GLN A 32 -22.97 0.92 -5.48
C GLN A 32 -22.31 0.67 -6.86
N GLY A 33 -21.98 -0.56 -7.19
CA GLY A 33 -21.38 -0.93 -8.48
C GLY A 33 -19.88 -0.62 -8.61
N LEU A 34 -19.22 -0.13 -7.55
CA LEU A 34 -17.82 0.31 -7.62
C LEU A 34 -16.88 -0.77 -8.18
N PHE A 35 -17.16 -2.04 -7.95
CA PHE A 35 -16.29 -3.15 -8.34
C PHE A 35 -16.68 -3.78 -9.68
N ALA A 36 -17.73 -3.29 -10.34
CA ALA A 36 -18.21 -3.84 -11.60
C ALA A 36 -17.17 -3.80 -12.72
N PRO A 37 -16.41 -2.71 -12.94
CA PRO A 37 -15.36 -2.67 -13.96
C PRO A 37 -14.29 -3.76 -13.75
N ILE A 38 -13.89 -3.99 -12.49
CA ILE A 38 -12.90 -5.05 -12.17
C ILE A 38 -13.47 -6.44 -12.45
N ALA A 39 -14.74 -6.68 -12.11
CA ALA A 39 -15.41 -7.94 -12.38
C ALA A 39 -15.51 -8.21 -13.90
N GLN A 40 -15.81 -7.18 -14.69
CA GLN A 40 -15.85 -7.26 -16.15
C GLN A 40 -14.47 -7.57 -16.74
N LEU A 41 -13.42 -6.90 -16.27
CA LEU A 41 -12.05 -7.20 -16.67
C LEU A 41 -11.64 -8.63 -16.32
N ALA A 42 -11.97 -9.09 -15.09
CA ALA A 42 -11.69 -10.44 -14.66
C ALA A 42 -12.42 -11.48 -15.52
N ALA A 43 -13.67 -11.25 -15.87
CA ALA A 43 -14.44 -12.12 -16.75
C ALA A 43 -13.87 -12.14 -18.19
N ARG A 44 -13.50 -10.95 -18.71
CA ARG A 44 -13.03 -10.80 -20.10
C ARG A 44 -11.61 -11.35 -20.32
N TYR A 45 -10.72 -11.17 -19.38
CA TYR A 45 -9.29 -11.45 -19.57
C TYR A 45 -8.74 -12.52 -18.62
N GLY A 46 -9.41 -12.78 -17.48
CA GLY A 46 -8.88 -13.68 -16.45
C GLY A 46 -8.62 -15.09 -16.94
N ALA A 47 -9.52 -15.66 -17.77
CA ALA A 47 -9.38 -17.01 -18.28
C ALA A 47 -8.16 -17.18 -19.21
N GLY A 48 -7.73 -16.13 -19.92
CA GLY A 48 -6.58 -16.16 -20.82
C GLY A 48 -5.24 -15.84 -20.15
N ILE A 49 -5.23 -15.48 -18.88
CA ILE A 49 -4.01 -15.11 -18.16
C ILE A 49 -3.57 -16.28 -17.26
N PRO A 50 -2.38 -16.86 -17.49
CA PRO A 50 -1.86 -17.92 -16.62
C PRO A 50 -1.72 -17.43 -15.17
N ALA A 51 -2.01 -18.31 -14.21
CA ALA A 51 -1.88 -17.96 -12.79
C ALA A 51 -0.45 -17.58 -12.36
N THR A 52 0.54 -18.01 -13.13
CA THR A 52 1.97 -17.67 -12.97
C THR A 52 2.35 -16.30 -13.49
N TYR A 53 1.48 -15.67 -14.29
CA TYR A 53 1.76 -14.33 -14.83
C TYR A 53 1.85 -13.29 -13.69
N PRO A 54 2.87 -12.41 -13.69
CA PRO A 54 3.01 -11.38 -12.68
C PRO A 54 1.75 -10.52 -12.56
N GLY A 55 1.16 -10.46 -11.36
CA GLY A 55 -0.07 -9.70 -11.13
C GLY A 55 -1.38 -10.46 -11.39
N ALA A 56 -1.38 -11.64 -12.04
CA ALA A 56 -2.59 -12.43 -12.33
C ALA A 56 -3.50 -12.66 -11.10
N LYS A 57 -2.89 -12.87 -9.93
CA LYS A 57 -3.61 -13.03 -8.66
C LYS A 57 -4.56 -11.87 -8.34
N TYR A 58 -4.23 -10.65 -8.72
CA TYR A 58 -5.08 -9.47 -8.48
C TYR A 58 -6.33 -9.47 -9.34
N LEU A 59 -6.26 -10.08 -10.52
CA LEU A 59 -7.43 -10.24 -11.40
C LEU A 59 -8.24 -11.49 -11.03
N HIS A 60 -7.58 -12.65 -10.83
CA HIS A 60 -8.26 -13.91 -10.50
C HIS A 60 -8.92 -13.90 -9.12
N ARG A 61 -8.35 -13.19 -8.16
CA ARG A 61 -8.78 -13.15 -6.76
C ARG A 61 -9.15 -11.74 -6.32
N TYR A 62 -9.57 -10.88 -7.25
CA TYR A 62 -9.88 -9.48 -6.99
C TYR A 62 -10.82 -9.25 -5.79
N PRO A 63 -11.85 -10.07 -5.53
CA PRO A 63 -12.74 -9.81 -4.40
C PRO A 63 -12.01 -9.88 -3.04
N SER A 64 -11.02 -10.76 -2.93
CA SER A 64 -10.21 -10.89 -1.72
C SER A 64 -9.32 -9.66 -1.51
N TYR A 65 -8.67 -9.20 -2.59
CA TYR A 65 -7.82 -8.00 -2.53
C TYR A 65 -8.63 -6.74 -2.28
N LEU A 66 -9.81 -6.61 -2.86
CA LEU A 66 -10.71 -5.48 -2.58
C LEU A 66 -11.13 -5.45 -1.12
N ARG A 67 -11.53 -6.60 -0.52
CA ARG A 67 -11.83 -6.66 0.91
C ARG A 67 -10.65 -6.24 1.77
N GLU A 68 -9.45 -6.69 1.42
CA GLU A 68 -8.23 -6.30 2.12
C GLU A 68 -7.99 -4.79 2.05
N ASN A 69 -8.16 -4.17 0.88
CA ASN A 69 -7.97 -2.73 0.71
C ASN A 69 -9.06 -1.90 1.41
N VAL A 70 -10.31 -2.38 1.45
CA VAL A 70 -11.35 -1.77 2.29
C VAL A 70 -10.96 -1.86 3.77
N ALA A 71 -10.46 -3.01 4.24
CA ALA A 71 -10.04 -3.17 5.63
C ALA A 71 -8.85 -2.26 5.99
N ARG A 72 -7.89 -2.06 5.07
CA ARG A 72 -6.79 -1.09 5.22
C ARG A 72 -7.31 0.33 5.38
N GLY A 73 -8.26 0.75 4.55
CA GLY A 73 -8.86 2.07 4.65
C GLY A 73 -9.64 2.27 5.95
N VAL A 74 -10.35 1.25 6.45
CA VAL A 74 -11.02 1.27 7.76
C VAL A 74 -9.98 1.34 8.89
N GLN A 75 -8.90 0.57 8.81
CA GLN A 75 -7.78 0.62 9.77
C GLN A 75 -7.19 2.04 9.86
N LEU A 76 -7.05 2.73 8.74
CA LEU A 76 -6.54 4.10 8.65
C LEU A 76 -7.61 5.17 8.96
N ARG A 77 -8.84 4.75 9.31
CA ARG A 77 -10.00 5.61 9.61
C ARG A 77 -10.36 6.55 8.47
N LEU A 78 -10.25 6.07 7.23
CA LEU A 78 -10.55 6.88 6.03
C LEU A 78 -12.05 6.93 5.75
N ALA A 79 -12.79 5.85 6.03
CA ALA A 79 -14.22 5.82 5.83
C ALA A 79 -14.93 6.84 6.73
N GLY A 80 -15.55 7.86 6.13
CA GLY A 80 -16.27 8.91 6.84
C GLY A 80 -15.42 10.02 7.47
N SER A 81 -14.11 10.04 7.22
CA SER A 81 -13.26 11.18 7.56
C SER A 81 -13.47 12.34 6.58
N SER A 82 -13.02 13.55 6.95
CA SER A 82 -12.90 14.65 6.00
C SER A 82 -12.04 14.25 4.80
N PRO A 83 -12.28 14.83 3.61
CA PRO A 83 -11.46 14.56 2.43
C PRO A 83 -9.98 14.80 2.70
N LEU A 84 -9.14 13.86 2.29
CA LEU A 84 -7.69 13.91 2.38
C LEU A 84 -7.08 13.80 0.98
N ARG A 85 -5.86 14.31 0.83
CA ARG A 85 -4.98 14.00 -0.29
C ARG A 85 -4.11 12.80 0.10
N ILE A 86 -4.17 11.72 -0.68
CA ILE A 86 -3.52 10.45 -0.38
C ILE A 86 -2.58 10.05 -1.52
N LEU A 87 -1.31 9.76 -1.20
CA LEU A 87 -0.35 9.16 -2.11
C LEU A 87 -0.11 7.70 -1.70
N ASP A 88 -0.22 6.76 -2.65
CA ASP A 88 0.06 5.34 -2.41
C ASP A 88 1.30 4.90 -3.19
N LEU A 89 2.39 4.64 -2.48
CA LEU A 89 3.66 4.19 -3.05
C LEU A 89 3.62 2.68 -3.32
N GLY A 90 3.85 2.29 -4.57
CA GLY A 90 3.66 0.92 -5.01
C GLY A 90 2.18 0.55 -5.10
N CYS A 91 1.37 1.41 -5.72
CA CYS A 91 -0.10 1.29 -5.74
C CYS A 91 -0.63 0.03 -6.45
N GLY A 92 0.21 -0.67 -7.22
CA GLY A 92 -0.16 -1.86 -7.95
C GLY A 92 -1.38 -1.65 -8.86
N PRO A 93 -2.42 -2.50 -8.73
CA PRO A 93 -3.65 -2.38 -9.54
C PRO A 93 -4.58 -1.24 -9.11
N GLY A 94 -4.20 -0.39 -8.15
CA GLY A 94 -4.96 0.77 -7.71
C GLY A 94 -6.16 0.47 -6.82
N TYR A 95 -6.30 -0.72 -6.26
CA TYR A 95 -7.49 -1.07 -5.46
C TYR A 95 -7.65 -0.25 -4.19
N PHE A 96 -6.54 0.14 -3.55
CA PHE A 96 -6.61 1.04 -2.41
C PHE A 96 -7.04 2.45 -2.83
N LEU A 97 -6.49 2.95 -3.93
CA LEU A 97 -6.88 4.24 -4.49
C LEU A 97 -8.37 4.28 -4.84
N LEU A 98 -8.89 3.24 -5.50
CA LEU A 98 -10.31 3.11 -5.83
C LEU A 98 -11.21 3.24 -4.60
N VAL A 99 -10.84 2.54 -3.52
CA VAL A 99 -11.58 2.59 -2.25
C VAL A 99 -11.54 3.99 -1.64
N CYS A 100 -10.37 4.64 -1.64
CA CYS A 100 -10.19 5.99 -1.14
C CYS A 100 -11.02 7.01 -1.95
N CYS A 101 -11.01 6.93 -3.28
CA CYS A 101 -11.84 7.75 -4.15
C CYS A 101 -13.33 7.62 -3.81
N ALA A 102 -13.81 6.39 -3.60
CA ALA A 102 -15.21 6.12 -3.25
C ALA A 102 -15.62 6.68 -1.88
N TRP A 103 -14.66 6.99 -1.02
CA TRP A 103 -14.88 7.68 0.25
C TRP A 103 -14.65 9.20 0.19
N GLY A 104 -14.42 9.75 -1.01
CA GLY A 104 -14.30 11.18 -1.24
C GLY A 104 -12.91 11.76 -1.05
N HIS A 105 -11.87 10.92 -1.02
CA HIS A 105 -10.48 11.39 -0.96
C HIS A 105 -9.94 11.69 -2.36
N THR A 106 -9.00 12.63 -2.44
CA THR A 106 -8.18 12.85 -3.63
C THR A 106 -6.96 11.93 -3.56
N VAL A 107 -6.69 11.17 -4.63
CA VAL A 107 -5.65 10.15 -4.63
C VAL A 107 -4.63 10.35 -5.73
N MET A 108 -3.42 9.89 -5.50
CA MET A 108 -2.37 9.66 -6.49
C MET A 108 -1.72 8.32 -6.19
N GLY A 109 -1.54 7.48 -7.20
CA GLY A 109 -0.70 6.30 -7.13
C GLY A 109 0.70 6.58 -7.63
N LEU A 110 1.69 5.88 -7.11
CA LEU A 110 3.03 5.84 -7.67
C LEU A 110 3.44 4.38 -7.81
N ASP A 111 3.81 3.96 -9.02
CA ASP A 111 4.30 2.61 -9.30
C ASP A 111 5.09 2.57 -10.60
N VAL A 112 5.81 1.50 -10.83
CA VAL A 112 6.49 1.25 -12.09
C VAL A 112 5.49 0.89 -13.20
N ALA A 113 5.78 1.29 -14.43
CA ALA A 113 5.06 0.84 -15.60
C ALA A 113 5.49 -0.57 -16.04
N GLY A 114 4.71 -1.15 -16.97
CA GLY A 114 5.07 -2.39 -17.67
C GLY A 114 4.44 -3.66 -17.12
N ASN A 115 3.67 -3.60 -16.02
CA ASN A 115 2.78 -4.69 -15.64
C ASN A 115 1.44 -4.53 -16.34
N GLN A 116 1.23 -5.29 -17.41
CA GLN A 116 0.05 -5.15 -18.27
C GLN A 116 -1.30 -5.25 -17.52
N ILE A 117 -1.35 -6.02 -16.43
CA ILE A 117 -2.57 -6.16 -15.62
C ILE A 117 -2.79 -4.89 -14.81
N PHE A 118 -1.74 -4.35 -14.17
CA PHE A 118 -1.84 -3.14 -13.36
C PHE A 118 -2.15 -1.94 -14.24
N ASP A 119 -1.43 -1.79 -15.36
CA ASP A 119 -1.61 -0.68 -16.31
C ASP A 119 -3.04 -0.65 -16.84
N ARG A 120 -3.58 -1.82 -17.19
CA ARG A 120 -4.96 -1.95 -17.66
C ARG A 120 -6.00 -1.65 -16.57
N LEU A 121 -5.78 -2.14 -15.34
CA LEU A 121 -6.69 -1.85 -14.22
C LEU A 121 -6.69 -0.35 -13.88
N ILE A 122 -5.53 0.28 -13.80
CA ILE A 122 -5.40 1.71 -13.56
C ILE A 122 -6.13 2.52 -14.63
N ALA A 123 -5.95 2.18 -15.91
CA ALA A 123 -6.61 2.87 -17.02
C ALA A 123 -8.12 2.68 -16.98
N GLU A 124 -8.62 1.45 -16.80
CA GLU A 124 -10.06 1.15 -16.77
C GLU A 124 -10.76 1.82 -15.59
N LEU A 125 -10.07 1.93 -14.45
CA LEU A 125 -10.59 2.58 -13.26
C LEU A 125 -10.37 4.10 -13.27
N SER A 126 -9.75 4.65 -14.34
CA SER A 126 -9.41 6.07 -14.48
C SER A 126 -8.67 6.63 -13.25
N LEU A 127 -7.77 5.84 -12.67
CA LEU A 127 -7.02 6.23 -11.50
C LEU A 127 -5.74 6.99 -11.87
N PRO A 128 -5.43 8.10 -11.21
CA PRO A 128 -4.18 8.83 -11.45
C PRO A 128 -2.99 8.02 -10.93
N ARG A 129 -1.96 7.87 -11.77
CA ARG A 129 -0.70 7.21 -11.41
C ARG A 129 0.49 7.98 -11.98
N TYR A 130 1.47 8.22 -11.12
CA TYR A 130 2.79 8.69 -11.51
C TYR A 130 3.69 7.46 -11.74
N GLU A 131 4.30 7.38 -12.91
CA GLU A 131 5.14 6.22 -13.28
C GLU A 131 6.58 6.42 -12.83
N MET A 132 6.92 5.82 -11.70
CA MET A 132 8.24 5.93 -11.10
C MET A 132 8.53 4.73 -10.18
N ALA A 133 9.80 4.33 -10.11
CA ALA A 133 10.30 3.39 -9.11
C ALA A 133 10.81 4.14 -7.88
N VAL A 134 10.38 3.77 -6.70
CA VAL A 134 11.03 4.19 -5.45
C VAL A 134 12.39 3.51 -5.35
N ARG A 135 13.45 4.29 -5.17
CA ARG A 135 14.85 3.80 -5.10
C ARG A 135 15.61 4.52 -4.00
N ALA A 136 16.61 3.84 -3.44
CA ALA A 136 17.55 4.46 -2.52
C ALA A 136 18.22 5.68 -3.15
N GLY A 137 18.29 6.77 -2.40
CA GLY A 137 18.96 8.01 -2.83
C GLY A 137 18.29 8.78 -3.98
N ALA A 138 17.13 8.32 -4.48
CA ALA A 138 16.36 9.02 -5.50
C ALA A 138 15.12 9.65 -4.87
N PRO A 139 15.08 10.98 -4.69
CA PRO A 139 13.93 11.66 -4.10
C PRO A 139 12.71 11.59 -5.03
N LEU A 140 11.54 11.72 -4.44
CA LEU A 140 10.30 11.89 -5.19
C LEU A 140 10.33 13.27 -5.89
N PRO A 141 9.80 13.37 -7.13
CA PRO A 141 9.75 14.64 -7.84
C PRO A 141 8.90 15.67 -7.08
N ALA A 142 9.38 16.90 -7.00
CA ALA A 142 8.71 17.98 -6.26
C ALA A 142 7.30 18.28 -6.81
N GLU A 143 7.07 18.06 -8.10
CA GLU A 143 5.78 18.24 -8.77
C GLU A 143 4.69 17.25 -8.30
N ILE A 144 5.05 16.14 -7.64
CA ILE A 144 4.08 15.27 -6.97
C ILE A 144 3.29 16.06 -5.91
N GLY A 145 3.93 17.05 -5.26
CA GLY A 145 3.28 17.92 -4.30
C GLY A 145 3.18 17.31 -2.89
N GLN A 146 2.21 17.80 -2.10
CA GLN A 146 2.03 17.41 -0.70
C GLN A 146 0.74 16.59 -0.51
N TYR A 147 0.75 15.68 0.49
CA TYR A 147 -0.34 14.77 0.83
C TYR A 147 -0.56 14.70 2.34
N ASP A 148 -1.81 14.58 2.77
CA ASP A 148 -2.16 14.42 4.20
C ASP A 148 -1.78 13.02 4.71
N LEU A 149 -1.79 12.04 3.79
CA LEU A 149 -1.43 10.65 4.07
C LEU A 149 -0.62 10.09 2.90
N ILE A 150 0.55 9.55 3.22
CA ILE A 150 1.32 8.72 2.29
C ILE A 150 1.28 7.28 2.79
N THR A 151 0.98 6.34 1.90
CA THR A 151 0.90 4.90 2.22
C THR A 151 1.87 4.11 1.36
N ALA A 152 2.37 2.99 1.90
CA ALA A 152 3.10 1.98 1.14
C ALA A 152 2.74 0.59 1.69
N PHE A 153 2.02 -0.20 0.90
CA PHE A 153 1.55 -1.52 1.34
C PHE A 153 2.37 -2.64 0.72
N SER A 154 2.92 -3.51 1.58
CA SER A 154 3.69 -4.68 1.16
C SER A 154 4.89 -4.29 0.28
N ILE A 155 5.57 -3.23 0.68
CA ILE A 155 6.71 -2.66 -0.03
C ILE A 155 7.81 -3.69 -0.24
N ASP A 156 8.50 -3.58 -1.35
CA ASP A 156 9.58 -4.46 -1.81
C ASP A 156 10.72 -3.65 -2.45
N PHE A 157 10.70 -2.33 -2.32
CA PHE A 157 11.70 -1.47 -2.93
C PHE A 157 12.99 -1.36 -2.09
N ASP A 158 12.89 -1.63 -0.79
CA ASP A 158 13.98 -1.50 0.19
C ASP A 158 14.85 -2.75 0.32
N GLU A 159 14.36 -3.89 -0.18
CA GLU A 159 15.06 -5.15 -0.02
C GLU A 159 14.79 -6.11 -1.18
N LYS A 160 15.74 -6.24 -2.07
CA LYS A 160 15.78 -7.20 -3.18
C LYS A 160 17.10 -7.95 -3.18
N PRO A 161 17.31 -8.91 -2.27
CA PRO A 161 18.61 -9.57 -2.08
C PRO A 161 19.17 -10.19 -3.35
N LEU A 162 18.33 -10.77 -4.21
CA LEU A 162 18.74 -11.32 -5.52
C LEU A 162 19.26 -10.26 -6.50
N GLN A 163 18.98 -8.98 -6.24
CA GLN A 163 19.45 -7.84 -7.03
C GLN A 163 20.51 -7.01 -6.26
N GLY A 164 20.96 -7.48 -5.09
CA GLY A 164 21.92 -6.77 -4.26
C GLY A 164 21.38 -5.50 -3.58
N VAL A 165 20.04 -5.33 -3.56
CA VAL A 165 19.41 -4.16 -2.92
C VAL A 165 19.03 -4.50 -1.49
N ILE A 166 19.68 -3.87 -0.53
CA ILE A 166 19.32 -3.87 0.90
C ILE A 166 19.59 -2.46 1.42
N TRP A 167 18.57 -1.76 1.83
CA TRP A 167 18.71 -0.39 2.33
C TRP A 167 19.34 -0.37 3.71
N ALA A 168 20.45 0.38 3.83
CA ALA A 168 21.08 0.74 5.07
C ALA A 168 20.30 1.85 5.80
N GLU A 169 20.73 2.20 6.99
CA GLU A 169 20.11 3.25 7.81
C GLU A 169 20.11 4.62 7.11
N ALA A 170 21.21 4.95 6.42
CA ALA A 170 21.32 6.21 5.68
C ALA A 170 20.29 6.32 4.55
N GLU A 171 19.99 5.23 3.84
CA GLU A 171 19.02 5.18 2.76
C GLU A 171 17.58 5.29 3.29
N TRP A 172 17.29 4.62 4.40
CA TRP A 172 16.02 4.79 5.10
C TRP A 172 15.84 6.21 5.63
N THR A 173 16.87 6.80 6.21
CA THR A 173 16.85 8.18 6.72
C THR A 173 16.61 9.17 5.57
N ALA A 174 17.32 8.99 4.45
CA ALA A 174 17.12 9.82 3.26
C ALA A 174 15.71 9.69 2.70
N PHE A 175 15.17 8.48 2.58
CA PHE A 175 13.79 8.23 2.16
C PHE A 175 12.78 8.91 3.09
N LEU A 176 12.92 8.77 4.41
CA LEU A 176 12.02 9.39 5.37
C LEU A 176 12.08 10.92 5.32
N THR A 177 13.28 11.48 5.13
CA THR A 177 13.48 12.93 4.95
C THR A 177 12.77 13.44 3.70
N ASP A 178 12.91 12.71 2.60
CA ASP A 178 12.23 13.03 1.34
C ASP A 178 10.70 12.94 1.49
N ILE A 179 10.18 11.86 2.05
CA ILE A 179 8.75 11.71 2.32
C ILE A 179 8.22 12.84 3.21
N ALA A 180 9.02 13.32 4.18
CA ALA A 180 8.62 14.45 5.01
C ALA A 180 8.42 15.74 4.20
N ALA A 181 9.16 15.97 3.11
CA ALA A 181 8.95 17.11 2.23
C ALA A 181 7.58 17.07 1.52
N HIS A 182 7.02 15.88 1.34
CA HIS A 182 5.71 15.63 0.72
C HIS A 182 4.55 15.50 1.73
N LEU A 183 4.78 15.76 3.01
CA LEU A 183 3.76 15.75 4.06
C LEU A 183 3.66 17.16 4.69
N PRO A 184 2.48 17.72 4.96
CA PRO A 184 2.36 18.89 5.85
C PRO A 184 2.69 18.51 7.29
N ALA A 185 2.88 19.48 8.19
CA ALA A 185 2.95 19.22 9.63
C ALA A 185 1.68 18.47 10.08
N GLY A 186 1.84 17.42 10.87
CA GLY A 186 0.76 16.52 11.25
C GLY A 186 0.36 15.49 10.19
N GLY A 187 0.87 15.58 8.97
CA GLY A 187 0.69 14.58 7.91
C GLY A 187 1.23 13.21 8.32
N ARG A 188 0.70 12.15 7.75
CA ARG A 188 0.98 10.77 8.19
C ARG A 188 1.63 9.93 7.09
N LEU A 189 2.59 9.11 7.49
CA LEU A 189 3.15 8.03 6.68
C LEU A 189 2.75 6.68 7.28
N PHE A 190 2.12 5.84 6.47
CA PHE A 190 1.81 4.46 6.85
C PHE A 190 2.62 3.48 5.99
N LEU A 191 3.39 2.64 6.64
CA LEU A 191 4.18 1.59 5.99
C LEU A 191 3.69 0.22 6.43
N ARG A 192 3.41 -0.66 5.48
CA ARG A 192 3.25 -2.10 5.70
C ARG A 192 4.39 -2.84 5.03
N LEU A 193 5.23 -3.46 5.83
CA LEU A 193 6.44 -4.13 5.38
C LEU A 193 6.19 -5.56 4.93
N ASN A 194 7.01 -6.06 4.01
CA ASN A 194 6.90 -7.41 3.48
C ASN A 194 7.86 -8.39 4.20
N LEU A 195 7.75 -8.44 5.53
CA LEU A 195 8.70 -9.14 6.40
C LEU A 195 8.75 -10.67 6.21
N ASP A 196 7.63 -11.29 5.80
CA ASP A 196 7.59 -12.76 5.65
C ASP A 196 8.52 -13.30 4.58
N LYS A 197 8.90 -12.47 3.63
CA LYS A 197 9.82 -12.82 2.55
C LYS A 197 11.19 -13.23 3.11
N TYR A 198 11.52 -12.73 4.30
CA TYR A 198 12.81 -12.90 4.98
C TYR A 198 12.73 -13.72 6.26
N GLY A 199 11.59 -14.37 6.53
CA GLY A 199 11.38 -15.13 7.75
C GLY A 199 11.25 -14.29 9.03
N LEU A 200 11.22 -12.96 8.90
CA LEU A 200 11.09 -12.03 10.01
C LEU A 200 9.65 -11.97 10.53
N GLN A 201 9.48 -11.73 11.82
CA GLN A 201 8.16 -11.72 12.44
C GLN A 201 7.63 -10.30 12.66
N THR A 202 8.51 -9.34 12.97
CA THR A 202 8.13 -7.96 13.27
C THR A 202 9.09 -6.96 12.61
N VAL A 203 8.66 -5.69 12.51
CA VAL A 203 9.54 -4.61 12.06
C VAL A 203 10.76 -4.42 12.96
N ARG A 204 10.65 -4.79 14.24
CA ARG A 204 11.72 -4.70 15.23
C ARG A 204 12.84 -5.72 15.00
N ASP A 205 12.54 -6.80 14.26
CA ASP A 205 13.55 -7.79 13.86
C ASP A 205 14.52 -7.25 12.79
N ARG A 206 14.26 -6.03 12.30
CA ARG A 206 15.14 -5.27 11.40
C ARG A 206 15.68 -4.03 12.13
N PRO A 207 16.76 -4.14 12.90
CA PRO A 207 17.22 -3.07 13.79
C PRO A 207 17.54 -1.77 13.04
N VAL A 208 18.18 -1.85 11.88
CA VAL A 208 18.51 -0.70 11.04
C VAL A 208 17.24 0.06 10.64
N LEU A 209 16.25 -0.65 10.10
CA LEU A 209 14.97 -0.07 9.73
C LEU A 209 14.23 0.50 10.95
N TRP A 210 14.19 -0.28 12.05
CA TRP A 210 13.49 0.16 13.26
C TRP A 210 14.10 1.43 13.86
N THR A 211 15.43 1.53 13.86
CA THR A 211 16.13 2.74 14.30
C THR A 211 15.76 3.93 13.44
N ALA A 212 15.84 3.80 12.11
CA ALA A 212 15.47 4.87 11.18
C ALA A 212 14.01 5.32 11.38
N LEU A 213 13.06 4.38 11.52
CA LEU A 213 11.63 4.71 11.68
C LEU A 213 11.29 5.31 13.05
N SER A 214 11.92 4.82 14.13
CA SER A 214 11.54 5.21 15.50
C SER A 214 12.30 6.43 16.02
N GLN A 215 13.46 6.72 15.47
CA GLN A 215 14.35 7.80 15.94
C GLN A 215 14.47 8.96 14.95
N HIS A 216 13.75 8.94 13.82
CA HIS A 216 13.83 10.00 12.82
C HIS A 216 13.34 11.34 13.41
N PRO A 217 14.15 12.44 13.32
CA PRO A 217 13.84 13.68 14.02
C PRO A 217 12.55 14.34 13.54
N GLN A 218 12.17 14.16 12.28
CA GLN A 218 10.98 14.77 11.68
C GLN A 218 9.69 13.99 11.93
N TYR A 219 9.76 12.81 12.58
CA TYR A 219 8.59 11.97 12.82
C TYR A 219 8.37 11.62 14.28
N GLU A 220 7.13 11.38 14.58
CA GLU A 220 6.67 10.70 15.79
C GLU A 220 6.07 9.34 15.39
N CYS A 221 6.54 8.26 16.00
CA CYS A 221 5.96 6.94 15.78
C CYS A 221 4.68 6.80 16.61
N LEU A 222 3.52 6.86 15.95
CA LEU A 222 2.22 6.77 16.61
C LEU A 222 1.82 5.34 16.95
N ALA A 223 2.16 4.39 16.10
CA ALA A 223 1.86 2.98 16.27
C ALA A 223 2.81 2.10 15.48
N SER A 224 3.14 0.96 16.05
CA SER A 224 3.82 -0.12 15.34
C SER A 224 3.24 -1.46 15.80
N ASN A 225 3.03 -2.36 14.85
CA ASN A 225 2.71 -3.76 15.12
C ASN A 225 3.68 -4.65 14.33
N HIS A 226 3.32 -5.93 14.11
CA HIS A 226 4.20 -6.87 13.42
C HIS A 226 4.80 -6.31 12.13
N ARG A 227 4.01 -5.59 11.31
CA ARG A 227 4.40 -5.14 9.96
C ARG A 227 4.07 -3.71 9.67
N ASP A 228 3.13 -3.14 10.41
CA ASP A 228 2.61 -1.82 10.16
C ASP A 228 3.32 -0.82 11.04
N VAL A 229 3.73 0.29 10.46
CA VAL A 229 4.26 1.45 11.17
C VAL A 229 3.48 2.66 10.72
N LEU A 230 2.96 3.42 11.66
CA LEU A 230 2.31 4.69 11.45
C LEU A 230 3.16 5.79 12.07
N LEU A 231 3.65 6.67 11.23
CA LEU A 231 4.42 7.86 11.61
C LEU A 231 3.59 9.11 11.36
N ARG A 232 3.79 10.13 12.19
CA ARG A 232 3.25 11.48 12.02
C ARG A 232 4.39 12.47 11.85
N ARG A 233 4.35 13.32 10.83
CA ARG A 233 5.28 14.43 10.69
C ARG A 233 5.10 15.43 11.84
N ARG A 234 6.19 15.80 12.47
CA ARG A 234 6.24 16.84 13.52
C ARG A 234 6.05 18.23 12.96
#